data_0ceb1a86aeceff117ad519d53959b45b
#
_entry.id   0ceb1a86aeceff117ad519d53959b45b
#
_cell.length_a   1.000
_cell.length_b   1.000
_cell.length_c   1.000
_cell.angle_alpha   90.00
_cell.angle_beta   90.00
_cell.angle_gamma   90.00
#
_symmetry.space_group_name_H-M   'P 1'
#
loop_
_entity.id
_entity.type
_entity.pdbx_description
1 polymer ?
#
loop_
_entity_poly.entity_id
_entity_poly.type
_entity_poly.pdbx_seq_one_letter_code
_entity_poly.pdbx_strand_id
1 'polypeptide(L)'
;MKTLKEICELMCSTDYKERFIAEYEQLFCRLTGLVIMREKMDHGTLKFTPTCPGSLYDLQIRAMKDYLTVLETRAVIEGIDLHKDEQGRVDVEID
;
A
#
# COMPACT_ATOMS: atom_id res chain seq x y z
N MET A 1 -6.69 -9.88 4.97
CA MET A 1 -5.49 -9.28 4.39
C MET A 1 -4.25 -9.93 4.96
N LYS A 2 -3.27 -10.18 4.12
CA LYS A 2 -2.04 -10.82 4.57
C LYS A 2 -1.24 -9.89 5.47
N THR A 3 -0.53 -10.46 6.42
CA THR A 3 0.42 -9.70 7.24
C THR A 3 1.64 -9.33 6.37
N LEU A 4 2.38 -8.33 6.82
CA LEU A 4 3.62 -7.95 6.11
C LEU A 4 4.62 -9.12 6.07
N LYS A 5 4.62 -9.97 7.11
CA LYS A 5 5.49 -11.14 7.12
C LYS A 5 5.11 -12.11 6.00
N GLU A 6 3.81 -12.38 5.85
CA GLU A 6 3.33 -13.27 4.78
C GLU A 6 3.63 -12.68 3.41
N ILE A 7 3.44 -11.38 3.27
CA ILE A 7 3.74 -10.68 2.02
C ILE A 7 5.23 -10.77 1.71
N CYS A 8 6.07 -10.62 2.71
CA CYS A 8 7.52 -10.70 2.53
C CYS A 8 7.93 -12.06 1.98
N GLU A 9 7.32 -13.14 2.46
CA GLU A 9 7.61 -14.47 1.95
C GLU A 9 7.22 -14.60 0.48
N LEU A 10 6.09 -14.03 0.10
CA LEU A 10 5.65 -14.05 -1.29
C LEU A 10 6.56 -13.23 -2.20
N MET A 11 7.19 -12.20 -1.66
CA MET A 11 8.13 -11.39 -2.44
C MET A 11 9.36 -12.19 -2.87
N CYS A 12 9.63 -13.30 -2.20
CA CYS A 12 10.74 -14.18 -2.53
C CYS A 12 10.31 -15.39 -3.35
N SER A 13 9.06 -15.44 -3.78
CA SER A 13 8.53 -16.55 -4.55
C SER A 13 9.21 -16.66 -5.91
N THR A 14 9.27 -17.88 -6.44
CA THR A 14 9.74 -18.11 -7.80
C THR A 14 8.68 -17.75 -8.84
N ASP A 15 7.43 -17.60 -8.42
CA ASP A 15 6.34 -17.22 -9.31
C ASP A 15 6.27 -15.71 -9.43
N TYR A 16 6.43 -15.22 -10.66
CA TYR A 16 6.41 -13.78 -10.92
C TYR A 16 5.08 -13.15 -10.49
N LYS A 17 3.95 -13.84 -10.75
CA LYS A 17 2.65 -13.27 -10.37
C LYS A 17 2.51 -13.10 -8.87
N GLU A 18 3.04 -14.06 -8.10
CA GLU A 18 3.03 -13.94 -6.65
C GLU A 18 3.89 -12.77 -6.19
N ARG A 19 5.06 -12.60 -6.80
CA ARG A 19 5.92 -11.46 -6.45
C ARG A 19 5.24 -10.15 -6.79
N PHE A 20 4.55 -10.08 -7.90
CA PHE A 20 3.83 -8.87 -8.32
C PHE A 20 2.72 -8.52 -7.30
N ILE A 21 1.91 -9.51 -6.95
CA ILE A 21 0.82 -9.30 -5.99
C ILE A 21 1.40 -8.87 -4.64
N ALA A 22 2.51 -9.47 -4.24
CA ALA A 22 3.16 -9.10 -2.98
C ALA A 22 3.65 -7.67 -3.00
N GLU A 23 4.21 -7.22 -4.10
CA GLU A 23 4.64 -5.82 -4.23
C GLU A 23 3.46 -4.87 -4.08
N TYR A 24 2.35 -5.19 -4.72
CA TYR A 24 1.15 -4.37 -4.62
C TYR A 24 0.62 -4.33 -3.18
N GLU A 25 0.53 -5.49 -2.53
CA GLU A 25 -0.01 -5.57 -1.18
C GLU A 25 0.89 -4.90 -0.16
N GLN A 26 2.19 -5.02 -0.35
CA GLN A 26 3.16 -4.36 0.53
C GLN A 26 3.02 -2.84 0.42
N LEU A 27 2.93 -2.34 -0.80
CA LEU A 27 2.78 -0.91 -1.03
C LEU A 27 1.45 -0.41 -0.45
N PHE A 28 0.37 -1.15 -0.68
CA PHE A 28 -0.96 -0.81 -0.17
C PHE A 28 -0.94 -0.72 1.36
N CYS A 29 -0.34 -1.70 2.00
CA CYS A 29 -0.28 -1.76 3.46
C CYS A 29 0.49 -0.56 4.02
N ARG A 30 1.63 -0.24 3.43
CA ARG A 30 2.44 0.87 3.89
C ARG A 30 1.79 2.21 3.63
N LEU A 31 1.14 2.36 2.48
CA LEU A 31 0.41 3.58 2.18
C LEU A 31 -0.72 3.80 3.16
N THR A 32 -1.50 2.75 3.44
CA THR A 32 -2.61 2.86 4.39
C THR A 32 -2.10 3.31 5.76
N GLY A 33 -1.01 2.72 6.24
CA GLY A 33 -0.43 3.10 7.52
C GLY A 33 0.03 4.55 7.54
N LEU A 34 0.64 5.00 6.46
CA LEU A 34 1.13 6.37 6.38
C LEU A 34 -0.03 7.37 6.35
N VAL A 35 -1.09 7.06 5.61
CA VAL A 35 -2.27 7.93 5.56
C VAL A 35 -2.89 8.06 6.96
N ILE A 36 -3.02 6.95 7.67
CA ILE A 36 -3.58 6.98 9.02
C ILE A 36 -2.70 7.82 9.95
N MET A 37 -1.39 7.64 9.87
CA MET A 37 -0.46 8.42 10.69
C MET A 37 -0.61 9.91 10.39
N ARG A 38 -0.71 10.26 9.11
CA ARG A 38 -0.83 11.65 8.69
C ARG A 38 -2.13 12.28 9.20
N GLU A 39 -3.23 11.53 9.20
CA GLU A 39 -4.49 12.01 9.74
C GLU A 39 -4.41 12.25 11.25
N LYS A 40 -3.78 11.34 11.96
CA LYS A 40 -3.58 11.50 13.41
C LYS A 40 -2.72 12.72 13.72
N MET A 41 -1.75 13.00 12.87
CA MET A 41 -0.90 14.16 13.02
C MET A 41 -1.73 15.44 12.92
N ASP A 42 -2.64 15.51 11.94
CA ASP A 42 -3.52 16.66 11.77
C ASP A 42 -4.50 16.84 12.94
N HIS A 43 -4.97 15.73 13.49
CA HIS A 43 -5.94 15.77 14.58
C HIS A 43 -5.28 15.93 15.96
N GLY A 44 -3.96 15.94 16.00
CA GLY A 44 -3.24 16.06 17.27
C GLY A 44 -3.32 14.83 18.15
N THR A 45 -3.65 13.68 17.59
CA THR A 45 -3.81 12.44 18.37
C THR A 45 -2.61 11.50 18.24
N LEU A 46 -1.57 11.94 17.54
CA LEU A 46 -0.38 11.12 17.38
C LEU A 46 0.40 11.09 18.70
N LYS A 47 0.88 9.90 19.06
CA LYS A 47 1.54 9.69 20.35
C LYS A 47 3.02 10.04 20.33
N PHE A 48 3.56 10.44 19.19
CA PHE A 48 4.94 10.85 19.06
C PHE A 48 5.00 12.09 18.18
N THR A 49 6.13 12.77 18.19
CA THR A 49 6.33 13.96 17.35
C THR A 49 7.16 13.56 16.13
N PRO A 50 6.57 13.60 14.94
CA PRO A 50 7.32 13.26 13.73
C PRO A 50 8.45 14.25 13.49
N THR A 51 9.55 13.77 12.98
CA THR A 51 10.70 14.59 12.66
C THR A 51 10.48 15.40 11.40
N CYS A 52 9.75 14.83 10.44
CA CYS A 52 9.53 15.48 9.15
C CYS A 52 8.27 16.33 9.18
N PRO A 53 8.22 17.38 8.36
CA PRO A 53 7.00 18.18 8.27
C PRO A 53 5.90 17.41 7.55
N GLY A 54 4.63 17.76 7.83
CA GLY A 54 3.49 17.13 7.22
C GLY A 54 3.52 17.19 5.70
N SER A 55 4.02 18.27 5.14
CA SER A 55 4.09 18.44 3.69
C SER A 55 4.97 17.37 3.02
N LEU A 56 6.00 16.90 3.71
CA LEU A 56 6.86 15.85 3.16
C LEU A 56 6.12 14.51 3.15
N TYR A 57 5.37 14.23 4.20
CA TYR A 57 4.54 13.02 4.23
C TYR A 57 3.46 13.07 3.15
N ASP A 58 2.89 14.26 2.92
CA ASP A 58 1.89 14.41 1.85
C ASP A 58 2.49 14.10 0.48
N LEU A 59 3.72 14.51 0.27
CA LEU A 59 4.42 14.23 -0.99
C LEU A 59 4.66 12.72 -1.13
N GLN A 60 5.06 12.06 -0.06
CA GLN A 60 5.29 10.62 -0.09
C GLN A 60 3.98 9.87 -0.35
N ILE A 61 2.90 10.28 0.28
CA ILE A 61 1.60 9.66 0.07
C ILE A 61 1.21 9.77 -1.40
N ARG A 62 1.41 10.94 -1.98
CA ARG A 62 1.09 11.15 -3.39
C ARG A 62 1.92 10.25 -4.30
N ALA A 63 3.21 10.14 -4.03
CA ALA A 63 4.09 9.30 -4.83
C ALA A 63 3.69 7.83 -4.72
N MET A 64 3.30 7.40 -3.52
CA MET A 64 2.87 6.03 -3.31
C MET A 64 1.56 5.73 -4.01
N LYS A 65 0.63 6.69 -4.02
CA LYS A 65 -0.63 6.53 -4.76
C LYS A 65 -0.39 6.41 -6.26
N ASP A 66 0.52 7.20 -6.78
CA ASP A 66 0.88 7.12 -8.21
C ASP A 66 1.49 5.76 -8.54
N TYR A 67 2.37 5.28 -7.69
CA TYR A 67 2.97 3.96 -7.86
C TYR A 67 1.90 2.87 -7.82
N LEU A 68 0.98 2.97 -6.86
CA LEU A 68 -0.10 2.01 -6.73
C LEU A 68 -0.95 1.96 -8.02
N THR A 69 -1.26 3.11 -8.58
CA THR A 69 -2.02 3.21 -9.83
C THR A 69 -1.28 2.53 -10.97
N VAL A 70 0.03 2.71 -11.05
CA VAL A 70 0.84 2.04 -12.07
C VAL A 70 0.74 0.53 -11.92
N LEU A 71 0.84 0.01 -10.70
CA LEU A 71 0.74 -1.43 -10.47
C LEU A 71 -0.64 -1.96 -10.85
N GLU A 72 -1.70 -1.21 -10.52
CA GLU A 72 -3.06 -1.63 -10.87
C GLU A 72 -3.24 -1.68 -12.39
N THR A 73 -2.71 -0.70 -13.08
CA THR A 73 -2.78 -0.67 -14.55
C THR A 73 -1.98 -1.81 -15.16
N ARG A 74 -0.79 -2.06 -14.65
CA ARG A 74 0.02 -3.19 -15.12
C ARG A 74 -0.69 -4.52 -14.88
N ALA A 75 -1.36 -4.66 -13.74
CA ALA A 75 -2.07 -5.89 -13.43
C ALA A 75 -3.16 -6.16 -14.45
N VAL A 76 -3.90 -5.12 -14.84
CA VAL A 76 -4.94 -5.27 -15.86
C VAL A 76 -4.33 -5.73 -17.18
N ILE A 77 -3.24 -5.11 -17.60
CA ILE A 77 -2.59 -5.45 -18.87
C ILE A 77 -2.01 -6.86 -18.83
N GLU A 78 -1.44 -7.26 -17.69
CA GLU A 78 -0.77 -8.54 -17.56
C GLU A 78 -1.73 -9.67 -17.15
N GLY A 79 -2.99 -9.35 -16.90
CA GLY A 79 -3.97 -10.35 -16.52
C GLY A 79 -3.78 -10.90 -15.12
N ILE A 80 -3.28 -10.07 -14.20
CA ILE A 80 -3.08 -10.48 -12.82
C ILE A 80 -4.23 -9.97 -11.97
N ASP A 81 -4.89 -10.86 -11.23
CA ASP A 81 -5.99 -10.49 -10.35
C ASP A 81 -5.44 -10.14 -8.98
N LEU A 82 -5.39 -8.85 -8.69
CA LEU A 82 -4.84 -8.36 -7.43
C LEU A 82 -5.75 -8.63 -6.24
N HIS A 83 -7.01 -8.94 -6.48
CA HIS A 83 -8.00 -9.07 -5.42
C HIS A 83 -8.48 -10.50 -5.23
N LYS A 84 -7.81 -11.44 -5.85
CA LYS A 84 -8.24 -12.83 -5.86
C LYS A 84 -8.39 -13.41 -4.46
N ASP A 85 -7.49 -13.06 -3.57
CA ASP A 85 -7.47 -13.60 -2.21
C ASP A 85 -7.97 -12.61 -1.18
N GLU A 86 -8.55 -11.50 -1.62
CA GLU A 86 -8.97 -10.42 -0.73
C GLU A 86 -10.49 -10.37 -0.65
N GLN A 87 -11.05 -11.49 -0.23
CA GLN A 87 -12.49 -11.62 -0.09
C GLN A 87 -13.03 -10.57 0.88
N GLY A 88 -14.04 -9.84 0.44
CA GLY A 88 -14.65 -8.83 1.29
C GLY A 88 -13.84 -7.57 1.44
N ARG A 89 -12.70 -7.51 0.84
CA ARG A 89 -11.96 -6.26 0.84
C ARG A 89 -12.68 -5.28 -0.05
N VAL A 90 -13.19 -4.29 0.58
CA VAL A 90 -13.75 -3.17 -0.18
C VAL A 90 -12.57 -2.49 -0.79
N ASP A 91 -12.64 -2.22 -2.06
CA ASP A 91 -11.63 -1.41 -2.69
C ASP A 91 -11.56 -0.12 -1.95
N VAL A 92 -10.59 -0.05 -1.09
CA VAL A 92 -10.42 1.13 -0.30
C VAL A 92 -10.18 2.26 -1.26
N GLU A 93 -11.05 3.23 -1.17
CA GLU A 93 -10.86 4.42 -1.96
C GLU A 93 -9.65 5.12 -1.41
N ILE A 94 -8.55 4.87 -2.02
CA ILE A 94 -7.30 5.50 -1.59
C ILE A 94 -7.16 6.89 -2.18
N ASP A 95 -8.00 7.19 -3.10
CA ASP A 95 -7.98 8.52 -3.71
C ASP A 95 -8.68 9.55 -2.86
#